data_ea48095ae2192f1700fe351fb92346ca
#
_entry.id   ea48095ae2192f1700fe351fb92346ca
#
_cell.length_a   1.000
_cell.length_b   1.000
_cell.length_c   1.000
_cell.angle_alpha   90.00
_cell.angle_beta   90.00
_cell.angle_gamma   90.00
#
_symmetry.space_group_name_H-M   'P 1'
#
loop_
_entity.id
_entity.type
_entity.pdbx_description
1 polymer ?
#
loop_
_entity_poly.entity_id
_entity_poly.type
_entity_poly.pdbx_seq_one_letter_code
_entity_poly.pdbx_strand_id
1 'polypeptide(L)'
;MSENKLSSMISDELHEECGVFGIYDLDGNDVASSIYYGLFALQHRGQESCGIAVSDTNGPKGQVSSVKDMGLVNEVFTPESIEGLKGDIGVGHVRYSTAGASTRENTQPLVLNYVKGTLALAHNGNLINALELRHELEYTGAIFQTTIDSEVIAYHIARERLKVANVESAVKNAMYKIKGAYSLIIMSPRKLIGARDPFGFRPLVIGKRDNSYILASESCALDAVSAEFVRDVLPGEIVTITKDGIVSDTSMCQQETARCIFEYIYFARPDSCMDGISVYNSRIMAGKILAQTYPVEADIVVGVPDSGNAAALGYSEESGIPYGMAFVKNSYVGRTFIKPKQSVRESSVKIKLNVLKEVVKGKRVVMIDDSIVRGTTSERIVRMLKNAGATEVHVRISSPPFLYPCYFGTDIPSDDQLIAHNNTVDQICDMLGANSLGYLDVGRLGEMLGSDMGYCSACFSGNYPIEPPKENIRGDFDQ
;
A
#
# COMPACT_ATOMS: atom_id res chain seq x y z
N MET A 1 -19.57 -30.00 21.58
CA MET A 1 -19.84 -29.15 20.40
C MET A 1 -20.00 -27.74 20.90
N SER A 2 -19.18 -26.79 20.51
CA SER A 2 -19.14 -25.33 20.81
C SER A 2 -17.90 -24.86 21.55
N GLU A 3 -16.72 -24.91 20.91
CA GLU A 3 -15.54 -24.18 21.41
C GLU A 3 -14.54 -23.75 20.31
N ASN A 4 -14.95 -23.76 19.04
CA ASN A 4 -14.05 -23.41 17.92
C ASN A 4 -14.59 -22.27 17.02
N LYS A 5 -15.18 -21.23 17.59
CA LYS A 5 -15.63 -20.03 16.85
C LYS A 5 -15.14 -18.71 17.45
N LEU A 6 -13.92 -18.67 17.99
CA LEU A 6 -13.36 -17.44 18.58
C LEU A 6 -11.88 -17.25 18.22
N SER A 7 -11.53 -17.25 16.94
CA SER A 7 -10.13 -17.01 16.57
C SER A 7 -9.90 -16.10 15.37
N SER A 8 -10.77 -15.12 15.14
CA SER A 8 -10.45 -14.04 14.20
C SER A 8 -10.89 -12.70 14.75
N MET A 9 -10.35 -12.27 15.88
CA MET A 9 -10.34 -10.86 16.22
C MET A 9 -9.20 -10.19 15.46
N ILE A 10 -9.48 -9.85 14.21
CA ILE A 10 -8.66 -9.05 13.31
C ILE A 10 -8.44 -7.67 13.92
N SER A 11 -7.26 -7.09 13.75
CA SER A 11 -6.95 -5.74 14.23
C SER A 11 -7.85 -4.71 13.56
N ASP A 12 -8.15 -3.62 14.25
CA ASP A 12 -8.99 -2.51 13.76
C ASP A 12 -8.20 -1.51 12.90
N GLU A 13 -6.90 -1.72 12.79
CA GLU A 13 -6.03 -0.89 11.95
C GLU A 13 -6.23 -1.31 10.49
N LEU A 14 -6.39 -0.33 9.60
CA LEU A 14 -6.27 -0.55 8.17
C LEU A 14 -4.89 -1.13 7.90
N HIS A 15 -4.88 -2.19 7.15
CA HIS A 15 -3.67 -2.89 6.81
C HIS A 15 -3.11 -2.36 5.49
N GLU A 16 -1.81 -2.29 5.45
CA GLU A 16 -1.02 -1.62 4.42
C GLU A 16 -0.96 -2.44 3.14
N GLU A 17 -0.47 -1.85 2.09
CA GLU A 17 -0.34 -2.45 0.77
C GLU A 17 1.12 -2.76 0.48
N CYS A 18 1.36 -3.67 -0.48
CA CYS A 18 2.70 -4.06 -0.89
C CYS A 18 3.52 -2.89 -1.45
N GLY A 19 4.85 -3.00 -1.37
CA GLY A 19 5.81 -2.11 -2.02
C GLY A 19 6.72 -2.88 -2.95
N VAL A 20 6.97 -2.31 -4.15
CA VAL A 20 7.84 -2.87 -5.16
C VAL A 20 9.00 -1.94 -5.46
N PHE A 21 10.19 -2.52 -5.69
CA PHE A 21 11.39 -1.79 -6.08
C PHE A 21 12.17 -2.62 -7.10
N GLY A 22 12.66 -1.99 -8.17
CA GLY A 22 13.50 -2.63 -9.15
C GLY A 22 14.60 -1.69 -9.65
N ILE A 23 15.76 -2.21 -9.97
CA ILE A 23 16.88 -1.42 -10.47
C ILE A 23 17.66 -2.20 -11.50
N TYR A 24 18.14 -1.50 -12.53
CA TYR A 24 19.12 -1.98 -13.48
C TYR A 24 20.27 -0.98 -13.55
N ASP A 25 21.45 -1.42 -13.12
CA ASP A 25 22.70 -0.65 -13.19
C ASP A 25 23.42 -1.00 -14.49
N LEU A 26 23.56 -0.02 -15.38
CA LEU A 26 24.16 -0.22 -16.71
C LEU A 26 25.69 -0.22 -16.69
N ASP A 27 26.30 0.19 -15.57
CA ASP A 27 27.75 0.12 -15.35
C ASP A 27 28.19 -1.24 -14.79
N GLY A 28 27.23 -2.12 -14.44
CA GLY A 28 27.47 -3.49 -13.98
C GLY A 28 27.78 -3.60 -12.49
N ASN A 29 27.37 -2.62 -11.68
CA ASN A 29 27.54 -2.68 -10.23
C ASN A 29 26.45 -3.52 -9.55
N ASP A 30 26.79 -4.17 -8.43
CA ASP A 30 25.85 -4.93 -7.62
C ASP A 30 24.73 -4.04 -7.07
N VAL A 31 23.47 -4.45 -7.28
CA VAL A 31 22.28 -3.64 -6.93
C VAL A 31 21.57 -4.04 -5.63
N ALA A 32 21.96 -5.15 -4.99
CA ALA A 32 21.27 -5.68 -3.81
C ALA A 32 21.16 -4.67 -2.67
N SER A 33 22.22 -3.91 -2.38
CA SER A 33 22.21 -2.87 -1.35
C SER A 33 21.22 -1.74 -1.69
N SER A 34 21.16 -1.32 -2.96
CA SER A 34 20.20 -0.30 -3.39
C SER A 34 18.76 -0.80 -3.22
N ILE A 35 18.49 -2.07 -3.56
CA ILE A 35 17.16 -2.66 -3.35
C ILE A 35 16.83 -2.72 -1.86
N TYR A 36 17.77 -3.13 -1.00
CA TYR A 36 17.59 -3.14 0.44
C TYR A 36 17.15 -1.78 0.98
N TYR A 37 17.85 -0.69 0.63
CA TYR A 37 17.48 0.66 1.09
C TYR A 37 16.15 1.15 0.49
N GLY A 38 15.87 0.83 -0.78
CA GLY A 38 14.59 1.11 -1.41
C GLY A 38 13.43 0.41 -0.70
N LEU A 39 13.59 -0.87 -0.38
CA LEU A 39 12.59 -1.64 0.38
C LEU A 39 12.44 -1.15 1.82
N PHE A 40 13.54 -0.74 2.46
CA PHE A 40 13.50 -0.17 3.80
C PHE A 40 12.70 1.14 3.83
N ALA A 41 12.83 1.98 2.80
CA ALA A 41 12.02 3.18 2.62
C ALA A 41 10.54 2.87 2.38
N LEU A 42 10.23 1.73 1.75
CA LEU A 42 8.87 1.25 1.48
C LEU A 42 8.31 0.34 2.59
N GLN A 43 9.01 0.15 3.72
CA GLN A 43 8.61 -0.77 4.80
C GLN A 43 7.23 -0.44 5.40
N HIS A 44 6.80 0.82 5.31
CA HIS A 44 5.47 1.26 5.74
C HIS A 44 4.36 0.58 4.93
N ARG A 45 4.63 0.16 3.68
CA ARG A 45 3.65 -0.51 2.80
C ARG A 45 3.52 -2.01 3.09
N GLY A 46 4.56 -2.68 3.59
CA GLY A 46 4.52 -4.11 3.84
C GLY A 46 5.43 -4.52 5.00
N GLN A 47 4.89 -5.24 5.99
CA GLN A 47 5.61 -5.57 7.22
C GLN A 47 5.57 -7.07 7.57
N GLU A 48 4.98 -7.91 6.71
CA GLU A 48 4.88 -9.34 6.96
C GLU A 48 6.04 -10.14 6.41
N SER A 49 6.45 -9.81 5.21
CA SER A 49 7.55 -10.50 4.54
C SER A 49 8.23 -9.60 3.52
N CYS A 50 9.45 -9.93 3.17
CA CYS A 50 10.20 -9.22 2.15
C CYS A 50 11.13 -10.14 1.38
N GLY A 51 11.57 -9.69 0.21
CA GLY A 51 12.49 -10.46 -0.61
C GLY A 51 13.21 -9.60 -1.64
N ILE A 52 14.38 -10.08 -2.06
CA ILE A 52 15.22 -9.52 -3.11
C ILE A 52 15.61 -10.64 -4.07
N ALA A 53 15.52 -10.38 -5.37
CA ALA A 53 16.05 -11.24 -6.41
C ALA A 53 16.95 -10.44 -7.33
N VAL A 54 18.12 -10.96 -7.69
CA VAL A 54 19.11 -10.31 -8.55
C VAL A 54 19.60 -11.25 -9.66
N SER A 55 20.09 -10.68 -10.75
CA SER A 55 20.71 -11.40 -11.85
C SER A 55 21.93 -10.61 -12.34
N ASP A 56 23.00 -11.32 -12.72
CA ASP A 56 24.14 -10.74 -13.42
C ASP A 56 23.87 -10.80 -14.94
N THR A 57 23.71 -9.65 -15.57
CA THR A 57 23.41 -9.58 -17.01
C THR A 57 24.54 -10.05 -17.90
N ASN A 58 25.79 -10.08 -17.39
CA ASN A 58 27.00 -10.57 -18.03
C ASN A 58 27.34 -12.02 -17.64
N GLY A 59 26.69 -12.52 -16.60
CA GLY A 59 26.92 -13.86 -16.05
C GLY A 59 26.27 -15.00 -16.86
N PRO A 60 26.29 -16.21 -16.31
CA PRO A 60 25.65 -17.37 -16.93
C PRO A 60 24.17 -17.12 -17.19
N LYS A 61 23.69 -17.51 -18.37
CA LYS A 61 22.30 -17.28 -18.79
C LYS A 61 21.31 -17.93 -17.81
N GLY A 62 20.35 -17.11 -17.33
CA GLY A 62 19.19 -17.59 -16.58
C GLY A 62 19.43 -17.81 -15.08
N GLN A 63 20.57 -17.41 -14.54
CA GLN A 63 20.80 -17.47 -13.10
C GLN A 63 20.16 -16.25 -12.41
N VAL A 64 19.27 -16.52 -11.47
CA VAL A 64 18.70 -15.53 -10.55
C VAL A 64 18.96 -16.02 -9.14
N SER A 65 19.62 -15.20 -8.35
CA SER A 65 19.83 -15.41 -6.92
C SER A 65 18.78 -14.65 -6.13
N SER A 66 18.21 -15.26 -5.10
CA SER A 66 17.19 -14.58 -4.28
C SER A 66 17.28 -14.95 -2.81
N VAL A 67 16.95 -13.98 -1.96
CA VAL A 67 16.73 -14.16 -0.52
C VAL A 67 15.38 -13.57 -0.20
N LYS A 68 14.51 -14.32 0.45
CA LYS A 68 13.19 -13.89 0.90
C LYS A 68 12.73 -14.67 2.12
N ASP A 69 12.08 -14.01 3.05
CA ASP A 69 11.51 -14.64 4.23
C ASP A 69 10.40 -13.78 4.86
N MET A 70 9.77 -14.34 5.90
CA MET A 70 8.84 -13.62 6.78
C MET A 70 9.62 -12.68 7.70
N GLY A 71 9.13 -11.47 7.89
CA GLY A 71 9.73 -10.45 8.75
C GLY A 71 10.00 -9.13 8.05
N LEU A 72 10.52 -8.18 8.81
CA LEU A 72 10.90 -6.85 8.33
C LEU A 72 12.20 -6.90 7.51
N VAL A 73 12.44 -5.89 6.69
CA VAL A 73 13.63 -5.80 5.83
C VAL A 73 14.92 -5.96 6.63
N ASN A 74 15.03 -5.31 7.79
CA ASN A 74 16.21 -5.40 8.66
C ASN A 74 16.30 -6.71 9.48
N GLU A 75 15.25 -7.52 9.50
CA GLU A 75 15.23 -8.82 10.16
C GLU A 75 15.60 -9.95 9.18
N VAL A 76 15.14 -9.83 7.93
CA VAL A 76 15.36 -10.83 6.88
C VAL A 76 16.75 -10.73 6.26
N PHE A 77 17.23 -9.48 6.05
CA PHE A 77 18.51 -9.27 5.36
C PHE A 77 19.63 -8.95 6.34
N THR A 78 20.65 -9.81 6.36
CA THR A 78 21.92 -9.56 7.04
C THR A 78 22.95 -9.00 6.05
N PRO A 79 24.03 -8.34 6.52
CA PRO A 79 25.10 -7.89 5.64
C PRO A 79 25.64 -9.03 4.72
N GLU A 80 25.80 -10.24 5.26
CA GLU A 80 26.32 -11.40 4.53
C GLU A 80 25.32 -11.84 3.43
N SER A 81 24.01 -11.81 3.72
CA SER A 81 23.01 -12.18 2.72
C SER A 81 22.96 -11.17 1.57
N ILE A 82 23.12 -9.88 1.85
CA ILE A 82 23.19 -8.82 0.83
C ILE A 82 24.47 -8.93 0.00
N GLU A 83 25.62 -9.13 0.66
CA GLU A 83 26.90 -9.34 -0.04
C GLU A 83 26.89 -10.59 -0.94
N GLY A 84 26.11 -11.62 -0.56
CA GLY A 84 25.92 -12.83 -1.35
C GLY A 84 25.05 -12.68 -2.59
N LEU A 85 24.24 -11.60 -2.68
CA LEU A 85 23.38 -11.29 -3.82
C LEU A 85 24.14 -10.45 -4.85
N LYS A 86 24.76 -11.12 -5.83
CA LYS A 86 25.55 -10.50 -6.89
C LYS A 86 24.73 -10.36 -8.16
N GLY A 87 24.75 -9.16 -8.74
CA GLY A 87 24.08 -8.85 -10.01
C GLY A 87 23.83 -7.36 -10.18
N ASP A 88 23.76 -6.95 -11.43
CA ASP A 88 23.57 -5.57 -11.88
C ASP A 88 22.10 -5.22 -12.19
N ILE A 89 21.21 -6.21 -12.12
CA ILE A 89 19.77 -6.06 -12.27
C ILE A 89 19.07 -6.79 -11.13
N GLY A 90 18.00 -6.21 -10.56
CA GLY A 90 17.28 -6.83 -9.46
C GLY A 90 15.90 -6.26 -9.20
N VAL A 91 15.12 -7.02 -8.44
CA VAL A 91 13.76 -6.67 -8.00
C VAL A 91 13.60 -7.04 -6.54
N GLY A 92 12.90 -6.19 -5.81
CA GLY A 92 12.57 -6.37 -4.41
C GLY A 92 11.09 -6.12 -4.12
N HIS A 93 10.63 -6.69 -3.02
CA HIS A 93 9.25 -6.61 -2.58
C HIS A 93 9.15 -6.56 -1.05
N VAL A 94 8.26 -5.73 -0.53
CA VAL A 94 7.74 -5.80 0.84
C VAL A 94 6.25 -6.12 0.77
N ARG A 95 5.82 -7.13 1.54
CA ARG A 95 4.47 -7.68 1.46
C ARG A 95 3.65 -7.34 2.69
N TYR A 96 2.40 -7.01 2.41
CA TYR A 96 1.28 -7.20 3.31
C TYR A 96 0.24 -8.10 2.63
N SER A 97 -0.34 -9.08 3.33
CA SER A 97 -1.29 -10.02 2.71
C SER A 97 -2.65 -9.38 2.51
N THR A 98 -2.97 -9.08 1.25
CA THR A 98 -4.32 -8.72 0.78
C THR A 98 -5.04 -9.92 0.18
N ALA A 99 -4.30 -10.85 -0.41
CA ALA A 99 -4.77 -12.13 -0.95
C ALA A 99 -3.78 -13.24 -0.61
N GLY A 100 -4.29 -14.42 -0.24
CA GLY A 100 -3.51 -15.60 0.16
C GLY A 100 -2.95 -15.53 1.58
N ALA A 101 -2.62 -16.69 2.11
CA ALA A 101 -2.14 -16.83 3.49
C ALA A 101 -0.81 -16.09 3.75
N SER A 102 -0.61 -15.63 4.99
CA SER A 102 0.66 -15.07 5.44
C SER A 102 1.65 -16.19 5.74
N THR A 103 2.24 -16.74 4.66
CA THR A 103 3.22 -17.85 4.70
C THR A 103 4.45 -17.52 3.86
N ARG A 104 5.54 -18.24 4.13
CA ARG A 104 6.81 -18.06 3.43
C ARG A 104 6.72 -18.34 1.93
N GLU A 105 5.87 -19.27 1.51
CA GLU A 105 5.64 -19.64 0.11
C GLU A 105 5.11 -18.44 -0.68
N ASN A 106 4.27 -17.63 -0.03
CA ASN A 106 3.63 -16.44 -0.61
C ASN A 106 4.53 -15.20 -0.62
N THR A 107 5.76 -15.30 -0.12
CA THR A 107 6.73 -14.18 -0.13
C THR A 107 7.18 -13.88 -1.55
N GLN A 108 7.21 -12.62 -1.91
CA GLN A 108 7.70 -12.14 -3.20
C GLN A 108 9.12 -11.52 -3.07
N PRO A 109 9.90 -11.42 -4.18
CA PRO A 109 9.55 -11.73 -5.55
C PRO A 109 9.31 -13.22 -5.79
N LEU A 110 8.35 -13.53 -6.69
CA LEU A 110 8.21 -14.89 -7.21
C LEU A 110 9.31 -15.14 -8.24
N VAL A 111 10.16 -16.14 -8.00
CA VAL A 111 11.20 -16.55 -8.94
C VAL A 111 10.81 -17.90 -9.55
N LEU A 112 10.53 -17.89 -10.85
CA LEU A 112 9.99 -19.03 -11.58
C LEU A 112 10.89 -19.38 -12.76
N ASN A 113 11.17 -20.67 -12.89
CA ASN A 113 11.91 -21.22 -14.04
C ASN A 113 10.94 -21.85 -15.05
N TYR A 114 11.09 -21.51 -16.30
CA TYR A 114 10.31 -22.06 -17.39
C TYR A 114 11.16 -22.24 -18.65
N VAL A 115 10.60 -22.79 -19.72
CA VAL A 115 11.35 -23.18 -20.93
C VAL A 115 12.12 -22.02 -21.63
N LYS A 116 11.75 -20.76 -21.38
CA LYS A 116 12.45 -19.57 -21.93
C LYS A 116 13.44 -18.94 -20.97
N GLY A 117 13.63 -19.49 -19.79
CA GLY A 117 14.56 -19.01 -18.77
C GLY A 117 13.92 -18.77 -17.43
N THR A 118 14.47 -17.82 -16.67
CA THR A 118 13.96 -17.43 -15.36
C THR A 118 13.19 -16.12 -15.44
N LEU A 119 12.14 -16.01 -14.62
CA LEU A 119 11.36 -14.79 -14.42
C LEU A 119 11.30 -14.52 -12.91
N ALA A 120 11.55 -13.29 -12.50
CA ALA A 120 11.24 -12.82 -11.14
C ALA A 120 10.15 -11.74 -11.26
N LEU A 121 9.13 -11.81 -10.40
CA LEU A 121 7.97 -10.92 -10.41
C LEU A 121 7.67 -10.40 -9.03
N ALA A 122 7.53 -9.08 -8.91
CA ALA A 122 6.99 -8.38 -7.75
C ALA A 122 5.70 -7.65 -8.15
N HIS A 123 4.66 -7.78 -7.32
CA HIS A 123 3.33 -7.25 -7.58
C HIS A 123 2.82 -6.47 -6.37
N ASN A 124 2.37 -5.25 -6.62
CA ASN A 124 1.58 -4.44 -5.69
C ASN A 124 0.17 -4.27 -6.27
N GLY A 125 -0.84 -4.82 -5.60
CA GLY A 125 -2.23 -4.74 -6.01
C GLY A 125 -3.02 -6.01 -5.72
N ASN A 126 -4.16 -6.16 -6.42
CA ASN A 126 -5.05 -7.32 -6.31
C ASN A 126 -5.86 -7.52 -7.59
N LEU A 127 -5.90 -8.74 -8.10
CA LEU A 127 -6.71 -9.11 -9.26
C LEU A 127 -8.11 -9.53 -8.82
N ILE A 128 -9.12 -8.97 -9.46
CA ILE A 128 -10.52 -9.33 -9.20
C ILE A 128 -10.97 -10.61 -9.92
N ASN A 129 -10.22 -11.05 -10.94
CA ASN A 129 -10.50 -12.29 -11.70
C ASN A 129 -9.43 -13.37 -11.50
N ALA A 130 -8.64 -13.28 -10.42
CA ALA A 130 -7.54 -14.21 -10.15
C ALA A 130 -8.01 -15.66 -10.05
N LEU A 131 -9.12 -15.92 -9.35
CA LEU A 131 -9.66 -17.27 -9.15
C LEU A 131 -10.13 -17.90 -10.47
N GLU A 132 -10.86 -17.13 -11.29
CA GLU A 132 -11.29 -17.57 -12.63
C GLU A 132 -10.10 -17.98 -13.49
N LEU A 133 -9.09 -17.10 -13.56
CA LEU A 133 -7.87 -17.33 -14.32
C LEU A 133 -7.05 -18.51 -13.77
N ARG A 134 -7.01 -18.68 -12.45
CA ARG A 134 -6.35 -19.81 -11.79
C ARG A 134 -7.00 -21.14 -12.21
N HIS A 135 -8.32 -21.24 -12.12
CA HIS A 135 -9.06 -22.44 -12.55
C HIS A 135 -8.82 -22.76 -14.03
N GLU A 136 -8.85 -21.76 -14.92
CA GLU A 136 -8.51 -21.98 -16.34
C GLU A 136 -7.11 -22.57 -16.53
N LEU A 137 -6.14 -22.11 -15.74
CA LEU A 137 -4.77 -22.61 -15.78
C LEU A 137 -4.68 -24.04 -15.23
N GLU A 138 -5.32 -24.33 -14.10
CA GLU A 138 -5.36 -25.66 -13.47
C GLU A 138 -5.99 -26.70 -14.38
N TYR A 139 -7.11 -26.38 -15.06
CA TYR A 139 -7.72 -27.25 -16.06
C TYR A 139 -6.80 -27.57 -17.25
N THR A 140 -5.78 -26.75 -17.49
CA THR A 140 -4.77 -27.00 -18.52
C THR A 140 -3.47 -27.60 -17.97
N GLY A 141 -3.47 -28.01 -16.70
CA GLY A 141 -2.37 -28.73 -16.06
C GLY A 141 -1.36 -27.83 -15.34
N ALA A 142 -1.68 -26.57 -15.05
CA ALA A 142 -0.82 -25.74 -14.19
C ALA A 142 -0.86 -26.25 -12.75
N ILE A 143 0.30 -26.27 -12.09
CA ILE A 143 0.47 -26.66 -10.69
C ILE A 143 0.96 -25.45 -9.93
N PHE A 144 0.10 -24.86 -9.11
CA PHE A 144 0.43 -23.69 -8.31
C PHE A 144 1.18 -24.08 -7.04
N GLN A 145 2.14 -23.24 -6.65
CA GLN A 145 2.95 -23.39 -5.43
C GLN A 145 2.52 -22.43 -4.33
N THR A 146 1.75 -21.41 -4.70
CA THR A 146 1.32 -20.33 -3.80
C THR A 146 -0.19 -20.13 -3.87
N THR A 147 -0.72 -19.38 -2.91
CA THR A 147 -2.13 -18.97 -2.88
C THR A 147 -2.33 -17.52 -3.30
N ILE A 148 -1.33 -16.86 -3.93
CA ILE A 148 -1.40 -15.45 -4.34
C ILE A 148 -1.72 -15.31 -5.83
N ASP A 149 -2.41 -14.23 -6.16
CA ASP A 149 -2.76 -13.84 -7.53
C ASP A 149 -1.54 -13.54 -8.41
N SER A 150 -0.42 -13.15 -7.80
CA SER A 150 0.83 -12.86 -8.52
C SER A 150 1.37 -14.09 -9.26
N GLU A 151 1.13 -15.31 -8.78
CA GLU A 151 1.51 -16.54 -9.48
C GLU A 151 0.64 -16.75 -10.74
N VAL A 152 -0.64 -16.37 -10.69
CA VAL A 152 -1.54 -16.37 -11.86
C VAL A 152 -1.00 -15.44 -12.94
N ILE A 153 -0.58 -14.22 -12.55
CA ILE A 153 0.05 -13.26 -13.47
C ILE A 153 1.29 -13.87 -14.12
N ALA A 154 2.17 -14.47 -13.32
CA ALA A 154 3.42 -15.08 -13.81
C ALA A 154 3.16 -16.23 -14.79
N TYR A 155 2.16 -17.08 -14.52
CA TYR A 155 1.75 -18.14 -15.45
C TYR A 155 1.23 -17.58 -16.78
N HIS A 156 0.40 -16.54 -16.77
CA HIS A 156 -0.08 -15.90 -17.98
C HIS A 156 1.08 -15.30 -18.80
N ILE A 157 2.00 -14.59 -18.16
CA ILE A 157 3.19 -14.07 -18.83
C ILE A 157 4.02 -15.21 -19.45
N ALA A 158 4.26 -16.29 -18.71
CA ALA A 158 5.01 -17.43 -19.20
C ALA A 158 4.34 -18.11 -20.42
N ARG A 159 3.01 -18.31 -20.37
CA ARG A 159 2.24 -18.87 -21.50
C ARG A 159 2.26 -17.97 -22.73
N GLU A 160 2.06 -16.68 -22.56
CA GLU A 160 2.10 -15.73 -23.67
C GLU A 160 3.52 -15.63 -24.25
N ARG A 161 4.57 -15.74 -23.42
CA ARG A 161 5.98 -15.73 -23.89
C ARG A 161 6.32 -16.91 -24.82
N LEU A 162 5.55 -17.99 -24.81
CA LEU A 162 5.71 -19.08 -25.78
C LEU A 162 5.21 -18.70 -27.17
N LYS A 163 4.29 -17.72 -27.26
CA LYS A 163 3.64 -17.31 -28.52
C LYS A 163 4.31 -16.08 -29.15
N VAL A 164 5.04 -15.27 -28.36
CA VAL A 164 5.65 -14.01 -28.80
C VAL A 164 7.16 -14.00 -28.66
N ALA A 165 7.82 -13.11 -29.39
CA ALA A 165 9.29 -13.08 -29.50
C ALA A 165 10.01 -12.57 -28.24
N ASN A 166 9.38 -11.71 -27.42
CA ASN A 166 10.01 -11.06 -26.29
C ASN A 166 9.06 -11.05 -25.06
N VAL A 167 9.62 -10.72 -23.89
CA VAL A 167 8.89 -10.77 -22.61
C VAL A 167 7.94 -9.58 -22.45
N GLU A 168 8.29 -8.40 -22.94
CA GLU A 168 7.46 -7.20 -22.89
C GLU A 168 6.15 -7.37 -23.67
N SER A 169 6.20 -8.03 -24.84
CA SER A 169 4.98 -8.40 -25.57
C SER A 169 4.14 -9.46 -24.83
N ALA A 170 4.79 -10.37 -24.10
CA ALA A 170 4.09 -11.34 -23.26
C ALA A 170 3.39 -10.68 -22.08
N VAL A 171 4.03 -9.69 -21.44
CA VAL A 171 3.44 -8.86 -20.38
C VAL A 171 2.20 -8.13 -20.92
N LYS A 172 2.32 -7.47 -22.07
CA LYS A 172 1.19 -6.81 -22.74
C LYS A 172 0.02 -7.75 -22.99
N ASN A 173 0.30 -8.95 -23.53
CA ASN A 173 -0.75 -9.93 -23.78
C ASN A 173 -1.40 -10.44 -22.48
N ALA A 174 -0.63 -10.58 -21.40
CA ALA A 174 -1.17 -10.91 -20.08
C ALA A 174 -2.07 -9.80 -19.54
N MET A 175 -1.70 -8.53 -19.71
CA MET A 175 -2.49 -7.37 -19.27
C MET A 175 -3.89 -7.31 -19.91
N TYR A 176 -4.09 -7.87 -21.11
CA TYR A 176 -5.44 -7.99 -21.71
C TYR A 176 -6.35 -9.00 -20.98
N LYS A 177 -5.79 -9.88 -20.17
CA LYS A 177 -6.53 -10.95 -19.47
C LYS A 177 -6.77 -10.66 -18.01
N ILE A 178 -5.75 -10.11 -17.34
CA ILE A 178 -5.83 -9.81 -15.92
C ILE A 178 -6.66 -8.54 -15.70
N LYS A 179 -7.54 -8.57 -14.69
CA LYS A 179 -8.40 -7.44 -14.30
C LYS A 179 -8.17 -7.13 -12.83
N GLY A 180 -8.08 -5.87 -12.50
CA GLY A 180 -7.88 -5.40 -11.14
C GLY A 180 -6.80 -4.32 -11.05
N ALA A 181 -6.30 -4.12 -9.86
CA ALA A 181 -5.22 -3.17 -9.58
C ALA A 181 -3.88 -3.88 -9.61
N TYR A 182 -2.91 -3.34 -10.32
CA TYR A 182 -1.54 -3.85 -10.28
C TYR A 182 -0.50 -2.84 -10.70
N SER A 183 0.59 -2.80 -9.93
CA SER A 183 1.89 -2.30 -10.36
C SER A 183 2.87 -3.46 -10.30
N LEU A 184 3.43 -3.83 -11.45
CA LEU A 184 4.30 -4.98 -11.62
C LEU A 184 5.71 -4.52 -11.87
N ILE A 185 6.69 -5.17 -11.21
CA ILE A 185 8.07 -5.16 -11.64
C ILE A 185 8.48 -6.59 -11.98
N ILE A 186 8.87 -6.79 -13.23
CA ILE A 186 9.22 -8.10 -13.78
C ILE A 186 10.68 -8.05 -14.20
N MET A 187 11.48 -8.96 -13.68
CA MET A 187 12.87 -9.13 -14.09
C MET A 187 13.00 -10.44 -14.88
N SER A 188 13.51 -10.35 -16.09
CA SER A 188 14.19 -11.44 -16.78
C SER A 188 15.69 -11.26 -16.59
N PRO A 189 16.54 -12.26 -16.89
CA PRO A 189 17.98 -12.13 -16.65
C PRO A 189 18.70 -10.94 -17.31
N ARG A 190 18.06 -10.20 -18.20
CA ARG A 190 18.65 -9.07 -18.95
C ARG A 190 17.71 -7.90 -19.19
N LYS A 191 16.52 -7.91 -18.61
CA LYS A 191 15.53 -6.84 -18.77
C LYS A 191 14.79 -6.63 -17.46
N LEU A 192 14.59 -5.37 -17.12
CA LEU A 192 13.69 -4.94 -16.07
C LEU A 192 12.47 -4.30 -16.72
N ILE A 193 11.29 -4.73 -16.33
CA ILE A 193 10.03 -4.29 -16.93
C ILE A 193 9.13 -3.79 -15.81
N GLY A 194 8.63 -2.55 -15.92
CA GLY A 194 7.54 -2.02 -15.13
C GLY A 194 6.25 -2.05 -15.92
N ALA A 195 5.15 -2.45 -15.30
CA ALA A 195 3.84 -2.36 -15.92
C ALA A 195 2.81 -1.88 -14.90
N ARG A 196 2.00 -0.90 -15.28
CA ARG A 196 0.94 -0.32 -14.45
C ARG A 196 -0.41 -0.64 -15.06
N ASP A 197 -1.41 -0.98 -14.24
CA ASP A 197 -2.76 -1.27 -14.74
C ASP A 197 -3.35 -0.07 -15.53
N PRO A 198 -4.31 -0.30 -16.46
CA PRO A 198 -4.85 0.75 -17.32
C PRO A 198 -5.60 1.86 -16.58
N PHE A 199 -6.09 1.61 -15.36
CA PHE A 199 -6.73 2.63 -14.52
C PHE A 199 -5.72 3.38 -13.65
N GLY A 200 -4.52 2.79 -13.42
CA GLY A 200 -3.48 3.35 -12.59
C GLY A 200 -3.80 3.34 -11.10
N PHE A 201 -4.51 2.30 -10.61
CA PHE A 201 -4.88 2.20 -9.21
C PHE A 201 -3.69 2.34 -8.28
N ARG A 202 -2.58 1.63 -8.58
CA ARG A 202 -1.37 1.65 -7.76
C ARG A 202 -0.29 2.52 -8.38
N PRO A 203 0.48 3.25 -7.57
CA PRO A 203 1.55 4.09 -8.08
C PRO A 203 2.75 3.25 -8.56
N LEU A 204 3.45 3.78 -9.54
CA LEU A 204 4.75 3.30 -10.00
C LEU A 204 5.52 4.47 -10.59
N VAL A 205 6.74 4.70 -10.11
CA VAL A 205 7.59 5.82 -10.52
C VAL A 205 8.89 5.32 -11.14
N ILE A 206 9.48 6.17 -12.00
CA ILE A 206 10.78 5.96 -12.61
C ILE A 206 11.78 6.92 -11.99
N GLY A 207 12.90 6.39 -11.53
CA GLY A 207 14.05 7.16 -11.07
C GLY A 207 15.29 6.87 -11.89
N LYS A 208 16.28 7.76 -11.78
CA LYS A 208 17.60 7.60 -12.39
C LYS A 208 18.69 8.00 -11.40
N ARG A 209 19.74 7.20 -11.32
CA ARG A 209 20.95 7.51 -10.57
C ARG A 209 22.15 7.09 -11.42
N ASP A 210 22.95 8.06 -11.83
CA ASP A 210 24.05 7.84 -12.77
C ASP A 210 23.56 7.10 -14.03
N ASN A 211 24.10 5.91 -14.32
CA ASN A 211 23.65 5.03 -15.40
C ASN A 211 22.64 3.96 -14.94
N SER A 212 22.09 4.05 -13.71
CA SER A 212 21.06 3.13 -13.23
C SER A 212 19.66 3.68 -13.45
N TYR A 213 18.74 2.84 -13.93
CA TYR A 213 17.30 3.11 -13.93
C TYR A 213 16.61 2.35 -12.81
N ILE A 214 15.66 3.02 -12.16
CA ILE A 214 14.96 2.52 -11.01
C ILE A 214 13.45 2.60 -11.24
N LEU A 215 12.73 1.58 -10.78
CA LEU A 215 11.28 1.53 -10.69
C LEU A 215 10.91 1.35 -9.22
N ALA A 216 9.98 2.13 -8.71
CA ALA A 216 9.55 2.04 -7.31
C ALA A 216 8.06 2.37 -7.15
N SER A 217 7.44 1.86 -6.10
CA SER A 217 6.06 2.21 -5.75
C SER A 217 5.90 3.70 -5.43
N GLU A 218 6.89 4.31 -4.75
CA GLU A 218 6.83 5.71 -4.29
C GLU A 218 8.16 6.43 -4.53
N SER A 219 8.08 7.76 -4.69
CA SER A 219 9.26 8.61 -4.87
C SER A 219 10.19 8.64 -3.66
N CYS A 220 9.68 8.46 -2.44
CA CYS A 220 10.51 8.39 -1.24
C CYS A 220 11.54 7.25 -1.26
N ALA A 221 11.27 6.18 -2.04
CA ALA A 221 12.23 5.11 -2.24
C ALA A 221 13.39 5.51 -3.18
N LEU A 222 13.15 6.46 -4.08
CA LEU A 222 14.21 7.05 -4.92
C LEU A 222 15.13 7.92 -4.09
N ASP A 223 14.58 8.75 -3.20
CA ASP A 223 15.35 9.60 -2.28
C ASP A 223 16.26 8.76 -1.39
N ALA A 224 15.76 7.62 -0.88
CA ALA A 224 16.53 6.71 -0.02
C ALA A 224 17.77 6.12 -0.70
N VAL A 225 17.79 6.06 -2.03
CA VAL A 225 18.93 5.58 -2.82
C VAL A 225 19.64 6.69 -3.60
N SER A 226 19.36 7.96 -3.28
CA SER A 226 19.91 9.15 -3.93
C SER A 226 19.70 9.16 -5.45
N ALA A 227 18.52 8.72 -5.89
CA ALA A 227 18.10 8.75 -7.29
C ALA A 227 17.20 9.95 -7.57
N GLU A 228 17.35 10.55 -8.74
CA GLU A 228 16.47 11.61 -9.23
C GLU A 228 15.14 11.03 -9.71
N PHE A 229 14.03 11.65 -9.34
CA PHE A 229 12.72 11.35 -9.90
C PHE A 229 12.67 11.79 -11.37
N VAL A 230 12.36 10.87 -12.27
CA VAL A 230 12.23 11.15 -13.70
C VAL A 230 10.78 11.46 -14.05
N ARG A 231 9.87 10.55 -13.76
CA ARG A 231 8.42 10.68 -13.96
C ARG A 231 7.66 9.49 -13.36
N ASP A 232 6.36 9.63 -13.30
CA ASP A 232 5.46 8.51 -13.05
C ASP A 232 5.37 7.58 -14.28
N VAL A 233 5.11 6.29 -14.05
CA VAL A 233 4.65 5.36 -15.09
C VAL A 233 3.18 5.63 -15.33
N LEU A 234 2.80 5.88 -16.58
CA LEU A 234 1.41 6.19 -16.92
C LEU A 234 0.50 4.98 -16.69
N PRO A 235 -0.79 5.19 -16.34
CA PRO A 235 -1.79 4.13 -16.35
C PRO A 235 -1.82 3.40 -17.71
N GLY A 236 -1.66 2.05 -17.69
CA GLY A 236 -1.57 1.22 -18.90
C GLY A 236 -0.20 1.18 -19.58
N GLU A 237 0.80 1.89 -19.07
CA GLU A 237 2.14 1.90 -19.65
C GLU A 237 2.93 0.65 -19.24
N ILE A 238 3.72 0.14 -20.22
CA ILE A 238 4.76 -0.86 -20.01
C ILE A 238 6.11 -0.20 -20.28
N VAL A 239 6.96 -0.13 -19.27
CA VAL A 239 8.32 0.40 -19.35
C VAL A 239 9.30 -0.76 -19.39
N THR A 240 10.15 -0.80 -20.39
CA THR A 240 11.21 -1.82 -20.54
C THR A 240 12.57 -1.17 -20.46
N ILE A 241 13.39 -1.62 -19.52
CA ILE A 241 14.76 -1.17 -19.30
C ILE A 241 15.70 -2.29 -19.74
N THR A 242 16.61 -1.96 -20.63
CA THR A 242 17.66 -2.85 -21.17
C THR A 242 19.00 -2.15 -21.11
N LYS A 243 20.06 -2.83 -21.52
CA LYS A 243 21.39 -2.21 -21.68
C LYS A 243 21.40 -1.00 -22.65
N ASP A 244 20.41 -0.92 -23.54
CA ASP A 244 20.29 0.15 -24.54
C ASP A 244 19.47 1.34 -24.01
N GLY A 245 19.01 1.28 -22.73
CA GLY A 245 18.23 2.30 -22.05
C GLY A 245 16.77 1.90 -21.83
N ILE A 246 15.91 2.90 -21.74
CA ILE A 246 14.48 2.77 -21.39
C ILE A 246 13.60 2.94 -22.64
N VAL A 247 12.60 2.06 -22.78
CA VAL A 247 11.58 2.12 -23.85
C VAL A 247 10.20 1.99 -23.22
N SER A 248 9.25 2.80 -23.68
CA SER A 248 7.84 2.80 -23.23
C SER A 248 6.91 2.28 -24.32
N ASP A 249 5.97 1.39 -23.93
CA ASP A 249 4.79 1.04 -24.71
C ASP A 249 3.54 1.63 -24.03
N THR A 250 2.93 2.62 -24.64
CA THR A 250 1.74 3.33 -24.14
C THR A 250 0.46 2.89 -24.84
N SER A 251 0.51 1.81 -25.59
CA SER A 251 -0.63 1.34 -26.41
C SER A 251 -1.84 0.85 -25.60
N MET A 252 -1.66 0.60 -24.30
CA MET A 252 -2.74 0.24 -23.38
C MET A 252 -3.16 1.41 -22.47
N CYS A 253 -2.55 2.59 -22.62
CA CYS A 253 -3.00 3.79 -21.91
C CYS A 253 -4.39 4.20 -22.40
N GLN A 254 -5.26 4.53 -21.47
CA GLN A 254 -6.63 4.97 -21.73
C GLN A 254 -6.87 6.36 -21.12
N GLN A 255 -7.96 7.03 -21.53
CA GLN A 255 -8.29 8.37 -21.01
C GLN A 255 -8.91 8.30 -19.61
N GLU A 256 -9.73 7.29 -19.34
CA GLU A 256 -10.36 7.10 -18.04
C GLU A 256 -9.38 6.41 -17.08
N THR A 257 -9.03 7.11 -16.03
CA THR A 257 -8.14 6.63 -14.99
C THR A 257 -8.84 6.62 -13.63
N ALA A 258 -8.38 5.80 -12.69
CA ALA A 258 -9.02 5.64 -11.38
C ALA A 258 -7.99 5.33 -10.29
N ARG A 259 -7.06 6.25 -10.08
CA ARG A 259 -6.02 6.13 -9.06
C ARG A 259 -6.63 6.00 -7.67
N CYS A 260 -6.11 5.11 -6.84
CA CYS A 260 -6.66 4.94 -5.50
C CYS A 260 -6.50 6.22 -4.68
N ILE A 261 -7.63 6.83 -4.29
CA ILE A 261 -7.62 8.04 -3.46
C ILE A 261 -6.99 7.78 -2.08
N PHE A 262 -7.11 6.55 -1.58
CA PHE A 262 -6.64 6.20 -0.26
C PHE A 262 -5.10 6.14 -0.17
N GLU A 263 -4.40 6.05 -1.30
CA GLU A 263 -2.95 6.27 -1.37
C GLU A 263 -2.57 7.66 -0.84
N TYR A 264 -3.32 8.70 -1.18
CA TYR A 264 -3.08 10.08 -0.73
C TYR A 264 -3.55 10.32 0.71
N ILE A 265 -4.60 9.64 1.14
CA ILE A 265 -5.15 9.78 2.49
C ILE A 265 -4.25 9.09 3.52
N TYR A 266 -3.82 7.84 3.23
CA TYR A 266 -3.17 7.01 4.25
C TYR A 266 -1.90 6.30 3.77
N PHE A 267 -1.93 5.49 2.68
CA PHE A 267 -0.86 4.53 2.41
C PHE A 267 0.50 5.16 2.14
N ALA A 268 0.56 6.12 1.20
CA ALA A 268 1.83 6.70 0.82
C ALA A 268 2.43 7.55 1.93
N ARG A 269 3.75 7.62 1.96
CA ARG A 269 4.46 8.51 2.89
C ARG A 269 4.20 9.98 2.54
N PRO A 270 4.13 10.87 3.53
CA PRO A 270 3.89 12.30 3.28
C PRO A 270 4.94 12.96 2.38
N ASP A 271 6.17 12.46 2.39
CA ASP A 271 7.28 12.94 1.57
C ASP A 271 7.26 12.39 0.12
N SER A 272 6.28 11.57 -0.23
CA SER A 272 6.11 11.06 -1.59
C SER A 272 5.33 12.03 -2.49
N CYS A 273 5.72 12.03 -3.77
CA CYS A 273 4.97 12.63 -4.87
C CYS A 273 4.58 11.53 -5.86
N MET A 274 3.30 11.47 -6.23
CA MET A 274 2.75 10.46 -7.13
C MET A 274 1.80 11.12 -8.11
N ASP A 275 1.89 10.75 -9.39
CA ASP A 275 1.07 11.34 -10.47
C ASP A 275 1.09 12.89 -10.45
N GLY A 276 2.24 13.47 -10.10
CA GLY A 276 2.43 14.92 -9.99
C GLY A 276 1.84 15.57 -8.73
N ILE A 277 1.28 14.82 -7.80
CA ILE A 277 0.59 15.32 -6.60
C ILE A 277 1.43 14.99 -5.35
N SER A 278 1.69 16.01 -4.52
CA SER A 278 2.32 15.83 -3.21
C SER A 278 1.31 15.24 -2.21
N VAL A 279 1.65 14.10 -1.62
CA VAL A 279 0.86 13.45 -0.56
C VAL A 279 0.68 14.39 0.63
N TYR A 280 1.75 15.08 1.04
CA TYR A 280 1.71 16.05 2.13
C TYR A 280 0.68 17.16 1.88
N ASN A 281 0.74 17.79 0.69
CA ASN A 281 -0.16 18.89 0.35
C ASN A 281 -1.63 18.42 0.26
N SER A 282 -1.89 17.21 -0.24
CA SER A 282 -3.24 16.63 -0.26
C SER A 282 -3.80 16.45 1.15
N ARG A 283 -2.99 16.00 2.10
CA ARG A 283 -3.40 15.86 3.51
C ARG A 283 -3.61 17.21 4.20
N ILE A 284 -2.77 18.21 3.92
CA ILE A 284 -3.00 19.60 4.38
C ILE A 284 -4.35 20.11 3.87
N MET A 285 -4.64 19.91 2.58
CA MET A 285 -5.91 20.34 1.97
C MET A 285 -7.10 19.61 2.60
N ALA A 286 -7.01 18.30 2.85
CA ALA A 286 -8.06 17.56 3.56
C ALA A 286 -8.39 18.19 4.93
N GLY A 287 -7.38 18.60 5.68
CA GLY A 287 -7.55 19.31 6.95
C GLY A 287 -8.24 20.67 6.80
N LYS A 288 -7.87 21.45 5.80
CA LYS A 288 -8.54 22.74 5.51
C LYS A 288 -10.01 22.54 5.14
N ILE A 289 -10.31 21.57 4.29
CA ILE A 289 -11.69 21.20 3.94
C ILE A 289 -12.50 20.83 5.17
N LEU A 290 -11.94 20.04 6.08
CA LEU A 290 -12.59 19.64 7.32
C LEU A 290 -12.90 20.85 8.23
N ALA A 291 -11.98 21.82 8.33
CA ALA A 291 -12.19 23.03 9.11
C ALA A 291 -13.33 23.91 8.52
N GLN A 292 -13.41 24.01 7.21
CA GLN A 292 -14.48 24.73 6.51
C GLN A 292 -15.84 24.06 6.69
N THR A 293 -15.87 22.71 6.65
CA THR A 293 -17.12 21.93 6.67
C THR A 293 -17.65 21.74 8.08
N TYR A 294 -16.76 21.56 9.06
CA TYR A 294 -17.10 21.27 10.45
C TYR A 294 -16.36 22.20 11.42
N PRO A 295 -16.64 23.50 11.37
CA PRO A 295 -16.04 24.43 12.33
C PRO A 295 -16.52 24.12 13.75
N VAL A 296 -15.66 24.31 14.73
CA VAL A 296 -15.97 24.09 16.15
C VAL A 296 -15.14 25.02 17.02
N GLU A 297 -15.69 25.45 18.14
CA GLU A 297 -14.94 26.18 19.15
C GLU A 297 -14.09 25.20 19.97
N ALA A 298 -12.77 25.30 19.85
CA ALA A 298 -11.83 24.47 20.57
C ALA A 298 -10.55 25.23 20.89
N ASP A 299 -9.74 24.66 21.77
CA ASP A 299 -8.54 25.31 22.29
C ASP A 299 -7.25 24.80 21.62
N ILE A 300 -7.32 23.61 20.99
CA ILE A 300 -6.17 22.98 20.34
C ILE A 300 -6.60 21.97 19.28
N VAL A 301 -5.85 21.92 18.17
CA VAL A 301 -5.93 20.86 17.15
C VAL A 301 -4.78 19.89 17.34
N VAL A 302 -5.05 18.60 17.30
CA VAL A 302 -4.06 17.53 17.44
C VAL A 302 -4.23 16.48 16.37
N GLY A 303 -3.13 15.94 15.83
CA GLY A 303 -3.14 14.83 14.87
C GLY A 303 -2.86 13.49 15.54
N VAL A 304 -3.56 12.45 15.12
CA VAL A 304 -3.18 11.08 15.46
C VAL A 304 -1.96 10.69 14.60
N PRO A 305 -0.82 10.38 15.21
CA PRO A 305 0.41 10.13 14.44
C PRO A 305 0.40 8.74 13.78
N ASP A 306 0.97 8.59 12.57
CA ASP A 306 1.67 9.62 11.79
C ASP A 306 0.76 10.28 10.75
N SER A 307 -0.30 9.59 10.28
CA SER A 307 -1.18 9.93 9.16
C SER A 307 -2.00 11.21 9.39
N GLY A 308 -2.54 11.41 10.60
CA GLY A 308 -3.37 12.56 10.92
C GLY A 308 -2.63 13.88 11.09
N ASN A 309 -1.30 13.88 11.21
CA ASN A 309 -0.53 15.08 11.56
C ASN A 309 -0.61 16.20 10.50
N ALA A 310 -0.48 15.85 9.21
CA ALA A 310 -0.53 16.84 8.15
C ALA A 310 -1.95 17.44 8.01
N ALA A 311 -2.99 16.61 8.09
CA ALA A 311 -4.37 17.09 8.07
C ALA A 311 -4.70 17.96 9.30
N ALA A 312 -4.14 17.64 10.48
CA ALA A 312 -4.28 18.47 11.68
C ALA A 312 -3.63 19.86 11.51
N LEU A 313 -2.48 19.92 10.84
CA LEU A 313 -1.86 21.20 10.53
C LEU A 313 -2.73 22.01 9.58
N GLY A 314 -3.27 21.39 8.51
CA GLY A 314 -4.18 22.06 7.58
C GLY A 314 -5.46 22.55 8.25
N TYR A 315 -6.04 21.76 9.17
CA TYR A 315 -7.20 22.19 9.98
C TYR A 315 -6.85 23.38 10.86
N SER A 316 -5.70 23.38 11.51
CA SER A 316 -5.22 24.48 12.34
C SER A 316 -5.00 25.77 11.55
N GLU A 317 -4.37 25.68 10.36
CA GLU A 317 -4.15 26.84 9.49
C GLU A 317 -5.46 27.50 9.06
N GLU A 318 -6.47 26.72 8.70
CA GLU A 318 -7.76 27.21 8.21
C GLU A 318 -8.65 27.73 9.34
N SER A 319 -8.71 27.02 10.46
CA SER A 319 -9.58 27.36 11.60
C SER A 319 -9.01 28.47 12.50
N GLY A 320 -7.69 28.70 12.46
CA GLY A 320 -6.97 29.57 13.40
C GLY A 320 -6.81 28.98 14.81
N ILE A 321 -7.28 27.75 15.07
CA ILE A 321 -7.07 27.06 16.36
C ILE A 321 -5.64 26.53 16.40
N PRO A 322 -4.85 26.77 17.46
CA PRO A 322 -3.45 26.36 17.54
C PRO A 322 -3.25 24.84 17.38
N TYR A 323 -2.27 24.43 16.58
CA TYR A 323 -1.82 23.04 16.52
C TYR A 323 -0.96 22.68 17.73
N GLY A 324 -1.12 21.49 18.27
CA GLY A 324 -0.28 20.96 19.35
C GLY A 324 -0.03 19.47 19.21
N MET A 325 1.17 19.04 19.58
CA MET A 325 1.52 17.63 19.62
C MET A 325 0.98 17.00 20.92
N ALA A 326 -0.19 16.34 20.84
CA ALA A 326 -0.78 15.68 21.99
C ALA A 326 -0.36 14.22 22.16
N PHE A 327 0.18 13.61 21.13
CA PHE A 327 0.58 12.21 21.12
C PHE A 327 2.07 12.05 20.90
N VAL A 328 2.65 11.06 21.59
CA VAL A 328 4.02 10.59 21.36
C VAL A 328 3.97 9.12 21.01
N LYS A 329 4.43 8.81 19.80
CA LYS A 329 4.61 7.43 19.33
C LYS A 329 5.98 6.92 19.79
N ASN A 330 6.00 5.75 20.41
CA ASN A 330 7.26 5.11 20.80
C ASN A 330 7.89 4.45 19.56
N SER A 331 8.87 5.10 18.95
CA SER A 331 9.57 4.62 17.75
C SER A 331 10.43 3.37 17.99
N TYR A 332 10.72 3.03 19.24
CA TYR A 332 11.52 1.86 19.60
C TYR A 332 10.68 0.57 19.72
N VAL A 333 9.36 0.69 19.73
CA VAL A 333 8.45 -0.46 19.74
C VAL A 333 8.01 -0.71 18.30
N GLY A 334 8.64 -1.69 17.65
CA GLY A 334 8.21 -2.19 16.34
C GLY A 334 6.75 -2.66 16.37
N ARG A 335 6.09 -2.77 15.21
CA ARG A 335 4.79 -3.45 15.12
C ARG A 335 5.01 -4.90 15.49
N THR A 336 4.67 -5.26 16.70
CA THR A 336 4.71 -6.63 17.20
C THR A 336 3.53 -7.39 16.61
N PHE A 337 3.73 -7.98 15.45
CA PHE A 337 2.86 -9.04 14.95
C PHE A 337 3.08 -10.30 15.80
N ILE A 338 1.98 -10.99 16.11
CA ILE A 338 1.96 -12.30 16.75
C ILE A 338 2.29 -12.31 18.24
N LYS A 339 1.29 -11.90 19.05
CA LYS A 339 1.16 -12.44 20.41
C LYS A 339 -0.27 -12.97 20.61
N PRO A 340 -0.44 -14.26 21.01
CA PRO A 340 -1.75 -14.94 20.93
C PRO A 340 -2.75 -14.58 22.04
N LYS A 341 -2.46 -13.65 22.95
CA LYS A 341 -3.36 -13.33 24.08
C LYS A 341 -3.86 -11.89 24.04
N GLN A 342 -5.17 -11.69 24.14
CA GLN A 342 -5.87 -10.42 24.13
C GLN A 342 -5.33 -9.41 25.16
N SER A 343 -4.98 -9.84 26.37
CA SER A 343 -4.38 -8.99 27.42
C SER A 343 -3.00 -8.42 27.03
N VAL A 344 -2.27 -9.10 26.15
CA VAL A 344 -0.95 -8.66 25.67
C VAL A 344 -1.11 -7.65 24.53
N ARG A 345 -2.18 -7.74 23.72
CA ARG A 345 -2.49 -6.76 22.67
C ARG A 345 -2.89 -5.41 23.26
N GLU A 346 -3.74 -5.39 24.30
CA GLU A 346 -4.11 -4.17 25.02
C GLU A 346 -2.90 -3.46 25.66
N SER A 347 -1.96 -4.22 26.19
CA SER A 347 -0.68 -3.69 26.71
C SER A 347 0.21 -3.15 25.61
N SER A 348 0.24 -3.77 24.44
CA SER A 348 1.11 -3.37 23.32
C SER A 348 0.75 -2.01 22.73
N VAL A 349 -0.55 -1.68 22.65
CA VAL A 349 -0.96 -0.34 22.13
C VAL A 349 -0.71 0.75 23.17
N LYS A 350 -0.83 0.48 24.49
CA LYS A 350 -0.43 1.42 25.55
C LYS A 350 1.08 1.77 25.50
N ILE A 351 1.89 0.84 25.00
CA ILE A 351 3.34 1.07 24.86
C ILE A 351 3.67 1.88 23.59
N LYS A 352 2.79 1.83 22.57
CA LYS A 352 3.05 2.49 21.28
C LYS A 352 2.67 3.96 21.24
N LEU A 353 1.58 4.36 21.89
CA LEU A 353 1.02 5.72 21.81
C LEU A 353 0.71 6.24 23.20
N ASN A 354 1.29 7.38 23.58
CA ASN A 354 1.05 8.06 24.84
C ASN A 354 0.52 9.47 24.61
N VAL A 355 -0.38 9.92 25.50
CA VAL A 355 -0.92 11.29 25.49
C VAL A 355 -0.07 12.19 26.38
N LEU A 356 0.31 13.35 25.86
CA LEU A 356 0.95 14.43 26.63
C LEU A 356 -0.13 15.18 27.41
N LYS A 357 -0.32 14.80 28.68
CA LYS A 357 -1.36 15.33 29.57
C LYS A 357 -1.32 16.86 29.69
N GLU A 358 -0.13 17.44 29.79
CA GLU A 358 0.07 18.90 29.92
C GLU A 358 -0.46 19.67 28.69
N VAL A 359 -0.53 19.02 27.53
CA VAL A 359 -1.02 19.62 26.28
C VAL A 359 -2.54 19.66 26.23
N VAL A 360 -3.24 18.63 26.77
CA VAL A 360 -4.69 18.45 26.60
C VAL A 360 -5.52 18.72 27.84
N LYS A 361 -4.92 18.74 29.03
CA LYS A 361 -5.64 18.90 30.29
C LYS A 361 -6.40 20.22 30.35
N GLY A 362 -7.72 20.13 30.61
CA GLY A 362 -8.62 21.27 30.72
C GLY A 362 -8.98 21.92 29.39
N LYS A 363 -8.60 21.32 28.24
CA LYS A 363 -8.84 21.87 26.90
C LYS A 363 -9.94 21.12 26.15
N ARG A 364 -10.61 21.86 25.25
CA ARG A 364 -11.43 21.34 24.17
C ARG A 364 -10.50 20.99 23.01
N VAL A 365 -10.51 19.74 22.56
CA VAL A 365 -9.53 19.19 21.59
C VAL A 365 -10.23 18.86 20.29
N VAL A 366 -9.72 19.33 19.16
CA VAL A 366 -10.03 18.79 17.83
C VAL A 366 -8.99 17.72 17.51
N MET A 367 -9.42 16.48 17.44
CA MET A 367 -8.59 15.33 17.08
C MET A 367 -8.78 15.00 15.61
N ILE A 368 -7.69 15.02 14.85
CA ILE A 368 -7.70 14.67 13.42
C ILE A 368 -7.08 13.29 13.25
N ASP A 369 -7.80 12.39 12.56
CA ASP A 369 -7.33 11.07 12.16
C ASP A 369 -7.59 10.84 10.66
N ASP A 370 -6.99 9.81 10.07
CA ASP A 370 -7.13 9.52 8.64
C ASP A 370 -8.48 8.83 8.32
N SER A 371 -8.89 7.86 9.09
CA SER A 371 -10.03 7.00 8.78
C SER A 371 -10.60 6.28 10.00
N ILE A 372 -11.85 5.82 9.89
CA ILE A 372 -12.50 4.91 10.84
C ILE A 372 -13.08 3.73 10.06
N VAL A 373 -12.64 2.51 10.39
CA VAL A 373 -13.16 1.27 9.79
C VAL A 373 -14.13 0.58 10.75
N ARG A 374 -13.65 0.09 11.89
CA ARG A 374 -14.46 -0.58 12.93
C ARG A 374 -14.73 0.30 14.15
N GLY A 375 -13.96 1.35 14.35
CA GLY A 375 -14.14 2.34 15.42
C GLY A 375 -13.43 2.06 16.73
N THR A 376 -12.92 0.85 16.99
CA THR A 376 -12.34 0.47 18.29
C THR A 376 -11.04 1.24 18.60
N THR A 377 -10.22 1.51 17.59
CA THR A 377 -9.00 2.33 17.74
C THR A 377 -9.35 3.78 18.07
N SER A 378 -10.28 4.38 17.32
CA SER A 378 -10.69 5.78 17.53
C SER A 378 -11.37 5.98 18.88
N GLU A 379 -12.28 5.07 19.31
CA GLU A 379 -12.87 5.06 20.65
C GLU A 379 -11.79 5.08 21.73
N ARG A 380 -10.79 4.25 21.58
CA ARG A 380 -9.69 4.16 22.53
C ARG A 380 -8.89 5.46 22.59
N ILE A 381 -8.58 6.07 21.44
CA ILE A 381 -7.83 7.32 21.39
C ILE A 381 -8.61 8.46 22.04
N VAL A 382 -9.93 8.57 21.75
CA VAL A 382 -10.83 9.52 22.41
C VAL A 382 -10.82 9.32 23.94
N ARG A 383 -10.94 8.07 24.39
CA ARG A 383 -10.88 7.73 25.82
C ARG A 383 -9.52 8.09 26.45
N MET A 384 -8.41 7.93 25.73
CA MET A 384 -7.08 8.32 26.21
C MET A 384 -6.99 9.85 26.42
N LEU A 385 -7.52 10.66 25.49
CA LEU A 385 -7.57 12.12 25.61
C LEU A 385 -8.43 12.56 26.80
N LYS A 386 -9.63 11.98 26.96
CA LYS A 386 -10.51 12.27 28.11
C LYS A 386 -9.87 11.88 29.45
N ASN A 387 -9.22 10.72 29.51
CA ASN A 387 -8.48 10.27 30.70
C ASN A 387 -7.25 11.16 31.01
N ALA A 388 -6.70 11.82 29.99
CA ALA A 388 -5.63 12.80 30.16
C ALA A 388 -6.14 14.17 30.62
N GLY A 389 -7.47 14.36 30.70
CA GLY A 389 -8.12 15.56 31.22
C GLY A 389 -8.64 16.53 30.15
N ALA A 390 -8.79 16.10 28.89
CA ALA A 390 -9.51 16.89 27.88
C ALA A 390 -10.99 17.05 28.30
N THR A 391 -11.52 18.27 28.20
CA THR A 391 -12.91 18.58 28.57
C THR A 391 -13.89 18.19 27.46
N GLU A 392 -13.47 18.37 26.21
CA GLU A 392 -14.20 17.97 25.01
C GLU A 392 -13.23 17.36 24.01
N VAL A 393 -13.74 16.42 23.18
CA VAL A 393 -13.00 15.81 22.07
C VAL A 393 -13.90 15.82 20.83
N HIS A 394 -13.51 16.63 19.85
CA HIS A 394 -14.17 16.73 18.55
C HIS A 394 -13.35 15.97 17.52
N VAL A 395 -13.92 14.92 16.95
CA VAL A 395 -13.22 14.03 16.00
C VAL A 395 -13.45 14.51 14.57
N ARG A 396 -12.40 14.60 13.79
CA ARG A 396 -12.43 14.94 12.36
C ARG A 396 -11.60 13.92 11.59
N ILE A 397 -12.20 13.33 10.57
CA ILE A 397 -11.63 12.23 9.79
C ILE A 397 -11.35 12.72 8.38
N SER A 398 -10.08 12.62 7.95
CA SER A 398 -9.62 13.12 6.66
C SER A 398 -9.93 12.19 5.48
N SER A 399 -10.71 11.12 5.69
CA SER A 399 -11.40 10.36 4.65
C SER A 399 -12.92 10.53 4.74
N PRO A 400 -13.66 10.21 3.68
CA PRO A 400 -15.08 9.88 3.80
C PRO A 400 -15.31 8.60 4.61
N PRO A 401 -16.54 8.32 5.09
CA PRO A 401 -16.86 7.08 5.78
C PRO A 401 -16.74 5.87 4.83
N PHE A 402 -16.14 4.78 5.29
CA PHE A 402 -16.11 3.52 4.56
C PHE A 402 -17.48 2.86 4.57
N LEU A 403 -18.09 2.76 3.39
CA LEU A 403 -19.42 2.18 3.21
C LEU A 403 -19.40 0.84 2.47
N TYR A 404 -18.34 0.57 1.70
CA TYR A 404 -18.22 -0.58 0.81
C TYR A 404 -16.83 -1.22 0.90
N PRO A 405 -16.70 -2.53 0.66
CA PRO A 405 -15.41 -3.21 0.63
C PRO A 405 -14.54 -2.74 -0.55
N CYS A 406 -13.24 -2.93 -0.45
CA CYS A 406 -12.33 -2.70 -1.57
C CYS A 406 -11.96 -4.02 -2.24
N TYR A 407 -11.97 -4.08 -3.58
CA TYR A 407 -11.56 -5.24 -4.38
C TYR A 407 -10.20 -5.04 -5.06
N PHE A 408 -9.59 -3.86 -4.92
CA PHE A 408 -8.38 -3.44 -5.64
C PHE A 408 -7.11 -3.43 -4.79
N GLY A 409 -7.11 -4.18 -3.68
CA GLY A 409 -5.92 -4.45 -2.88
C GLY A 409 -5.89 -3.78 -1.50
N THR A 410 -6.82 -2.90 -1.14
CA THR A 410 -6.93 -2.40 0.24
C THR A 410 -7.67 -3.42 1.10
N ASP A 411 -7.14 -3.75 2.28
CA ASP A 411 -7.79 -4.67 3.22
C ASP A 411 -8.96 -3.98 3.95
N ILE A 412 -9.99 -3.60 3.20
CA ILE A 412 -11.26 -3.12 3.74
C ILE A 412 -12.20 -4.32 3.81
N PRO A 413 -12.64 -4.67 5.04
CA PRO A 413 -13.44 -5.87 5.27
C PRO A 413 -14.81 -5.82 4.59
N SER A 414 -15.55 -6.91 4.68
CA SER A 414 -16.94 -7.02 4.23
C SER A 414 -17.84 -6.00 4.93
N ASP A 415 -18.95 -5.66 4.32
CA ASP A 415 -19.90 -4.62 4.73
C ASP A 415 -20.32 -4.72 6.21
N ASP A 416 -20.49 -5.96 6.72
CA ASP A 416 -20.89 -6.24 8.11
C ASP A 416 -19.86 -5.77 9.16
N GLN A 417 -18.62 -5.56 8.77
CA GLN A 417 -17.54 -5.09 9.66
C GLN A 417 -17.28 -3.59 9.57
N LEU A 418 -17.91 -2.90 8.62
CA LEU A 418 -17.74 -1.45 8.44
C LEU A 418 -18.71 -0.70 9.38
N ILE A 419 -18.15 0.05 10.32
CA ILE A 419 -18.97 0.77 11.30
C ILE A 419 -19.94 1.75 10.64
N ALA A 420 -19.50 2.46 9.59
CA ALA A 420 -20.29 3.45 8.89
C ALA A 420 -21.31 2.86 7.91
N HIS A 421 -21.19 1.57 7.54
CA HIS A 421 -22.21 0.87 6.77
C HIS A 421 -23.47 0.60 7.63
N ASN A 422 -23.28 0.34 8.93
CA ASN A 422 -24.34 -0.11 9.84
C ASN A 422 -24.85 0.99 10.78
N ASN A 423 -24.18 2.14 10.87
CA ASN A 423 -24.50 3.19 11.84
C ASN A 423 -24.46 4.58 11.20
N THR A 424 -25.29 5.49 11.70
CA THR A 424 -25.23 6.92 11.33
C THR A 424 -24.00 7.58 11.97
N VAL A 425 -23.61 8.75 11.46
CA VAL A 425 -22.49 9.54 12.01
C VAL A 425 -22.71 9.87 13.49
N ASP A 426 -23.94 10.21 13.88
CA ASP A 426 -24.28 10.50 15.28
C ASP A 426 -24.13 9.26 16.17
N GLN A 427 -24.59 8.09 15.71
CA GLN A 427 -24.40 6.83 16.44
C GLN A 427 -22.92 6.48 16.59
N ILE A 428 -22.13 6.68 15.54
CA ILE A 428 -20.66 6.47 15.61
C ILE A 428 -20.03 7.45 16.60
N CYS A 429 -20.43 8.73 16.58
CA CYS A 429 -19.98 9.73 17.53
C CYS A 429 -20.22 9.31 18.99
N ASP A 430 -21.43 8.81 19.29
CA ASP A 430 -21.81 8.30 20.60
C ASP A 430 -20.97 7.06 20.99
N MET A 431 -20.76 6.12 20.06
CA MET A 431 -19.95 4.92 20.28
C MET A 431 -18.49 5.25 20.58
N LEU A 432 -17.94 6.25 19.90
CA LEU A 432 -16.58 6.75 20.17
C LEU A 432 -16.49 7.51 21.50
N GLY A 433 -17.63 7.94 22.05
CA GLY A 433 -17.69 8.84 23.19
C GLY A 433 -17.14 10.24 22.86
N ALA A 434 -17.19 10.68 21.62
CA ALA A 434 -16.78 12.00 21.18
C ALA A 434 -17.87 13.06 21.41
N ASN A 435 -17.49 14.34 21.36
CA ASN A 435 -18.45 15.44 21.48
C ASN A 435 -19.02 15.84 20.11
N SER A 436 -18.28 15.62 19.04
CA SER A 436 -18.76 15.69 17.66
C SER A 436 -17.88 14.88 16.72
N LEU A 437 -18.43 14.44 15.60
CA LEU A 437 -17.72 13.69 14.56
C LEU A 437 -18.00 14.33 13.20
N GLY A 438 -16.97 14.48 12.38
CA GLY A 438 -17.10 14.94 11.00
C GLY A 438 -16.14 14.19 10.08
N TYR A 439 -16.63 13.79 8.91
CA TYR A 439 -15.85 13.12 7.87
C TYR A 439 -15.61 14.05 6.68
N LEU A 440 -14.53 13.85 5.95
CA LEU A 440 -14.33 14.52 4.67
C LEU A 440 -15.48 14.16 3.71
N ASP A 441 -16.01 15.15 3.00
CA ASP A 441 -17.06 14.93 2.01
C ASP A 441 -16.47 14.24 0.76
N VAL A 442 -17.12 13.16 0.30
CA VAL A 442 -16.72 12.43 -0.90
C VAL A 442 -16.73 13.34 -2.14
N GLY A 443 -17.63 14.33 -2.21
CA GLY A 443 -17.71 15.30 -3.29
C GLY A 443 -16.54 16.30 -3.32
N ARG A 444 -15.76 16.41 -2.23
CA ARG A 444 -14.60 17.33 -2.13
C ARG A 444 -13.24 16.61 -2.27
N LEU A 445 -13.22 15.33 -2.62
CA LEU A 445 -11.97 14.57 -2.82
C LEU A 445 -11.12 15.13 -3.98
N GLY A 446 -11.76 15.61 -5.06
CA GLY A 446 -11.04 16.29 -6.15
C GLY A 446 -10.36 17.59 -5.71
N GLU A 447 -11.01 18.36 -4.84
CA GLU A 447 -10.43 19.57 -4.23
C GLU A 447 -9.23 19.21 -3.34
N MET A 448 -9.32 18.13 -2.59
CA MET A 448 -8.20 17.61 -1.77
C MET A 448 -6.96 17.31 -2.63
N LEU A 449 -7.15 16.74 -3.81
CA LEU A 449 -6.04 16.46 -4.73
C LEU A 449 -5.52 17.71 -5.46
N GLY A 450 -6.33 18.75 -5.59
CA GLY A 450 -6.00 19.94 -6.38
C GLY A 450 -5.81 19.64 -7.88
N SER A 451 -6.47 18.61 -8.39
CA SER A 451 -6.29 18.10 -9.75
C SER A 451 -7.59 17.48 -10.28
N ASP A 452 -7.83 17.60 -11.58
CA ASP A 452 -8.92 16.94 -12.31
C ASP A 452 -8.62 15.47 -12.65
N MET A 453 -7.60 14.90 -12.04
CA MET A 453 -7.18 13.53 -12.22
C MET A 453 -8.28 12.55 -11.78
N GLY A 454 -8.58 11.54 -12.63
CA GLY A 454 -9.50 10.47 -12.26
C GLY A 454 -9.00 9.64 -11.08
N TYR A 455 -9.86 9.41 -10.09
CA TYR A 455 -9.56 8.64 -8.89
C TYR A 455 -10.66 7.62 -8.57
N CYS A 456 -10.27 6.54 -7.91
CA CYS A 456 -11.19 5.55 -7.35
C CYS A 456 -11.53 5.94 -5.90
N SER A 457 -12.82 6.08 -5.64
CA SER A 457 -13.40 6.27 -4.30
C SER A 457 -14.46 5.22 -3.97
N ALA A 458 -14.39 4.04 -4.59
CA ALA A 458 -15.42 3.01 -4.54
C ALA A 458 -15.72 2.53 -3.11
N CYS A 459 -14.72 2.44 -2.24
CA CYS A 459 -14.90 2.11 -0.82
C CYS A 459 -15.77 3.12 -0.05
N PHE A 460 -15.91 4.35 -0.56
CA PHE A 460 -16.75 5.40 0.00
C PHE A 460 -18.09 5.55 -0.74
N SER A 461 -18.09 5.41 -2.09
CA SER A 461 -19.21 5.75 -2.96
C SER A 461 -19.99 4.55 -3.52
N GLY A 462 -19.40 3.36 -3.52
CA GLY A 462 -19.93 2.17 -4.20
C GLY A 462 -19.73 2.19 -5.74
N ASN A 463 -19.11 3.24 -6.29
CA ASN A 463 -18.89 3.37 -7.73
C ASN A 463 -17.55 2.74 -8.10
N TYR A 464 -17.57 1.47 -8.50
CA TYR A 464 -16.37 0.73 -8.87
C TYR A 464 -16.00 0.98 -10.33
N PRO A 465 -14.73 1.32 -10.65
CA PRO A 465 -14.26 1.51 -12.02
C PRO A 465 -14.26 0.22 -12.85
N ILE A 466 -14.19 -0.92 -12.21
CA ILE A 466 -14.33 -2.26 -12.79
C ILE A 466 -15.40 -2.99 -12.00
N GLU A 467 -16.31 -3.69 -12.68
CA GLU A 467 -17.38 -4.47 -12.04
C GLU A 467 -16.78 -5.45 -11.01
N PRO A 468 -17.18 -5.37 -9.72
CA PRO A 468 -16.64 -6.25 -8.70
C PRO A 468 -17.07 -7.70 -8.94
N PRO A 469 -16.34 -8.69 -8.40
CA PRO A 469 -16.70 -10.09 -8.52
C PRO A 469 -18.06 -10.36 -7.88
N LYS A 470 -18.86 -11.24 -8.48
CA LYS A 470 -20.24 -11.56 -8.03
C LYS A 470 -20.31 -12.30 -6.69
N GLU A 471 -19.23 -12.93 -6.30
CA GLU A 471 -19.06 -13.63 -5.02
C GLU A 471 -17.91 -13.00 -4.23
N ASN A 472 -17.99 -12.99 -2.92
CA ASN A 472 -16.97 -12.40 -2.05
C ASN A 472 -15.78 -13.39 -1.94
N ILE A 473 -14.93 -13.42 -2.97
CA ILE A 473 -13.90 -14.45 -3.24
C ILE A 473 -12.65 -14.32 -2.37
N ARG A 474 -12.62 -13.39 -1.39
CA ARG A 474 -11.43 -13.14 -0.56
C ARG A 474 -10.96 -14.32 0.30
N GLY A 475 -11.79 -15.34 0.55
CA GLY A 475 -11.47 -16.52 1.38
C GLY A 475 -11.16 -17.79 0.60
N ASP A 476 -11.37 -17.83 -0.71
CA ASP A 476 -11.36 -19.10 -1.45
C ASP A 476 -9.96 -19.54 -1.97
N PHE A 477 -8.94 -18.67 -1.84
CA PHE A 477 -7.56 -19.05 -2.15
C PHE A 477 -6.90 -19.93 -1.06
N ASP A 478 -7.52 -20.04 0.13
CA ASP A 478 -6.98 -20.79 1.28
C ASP A 478 -7.63 -22.18 1.45
N GLN A 479 -8.46 -22.64 0.48
CA GLN A 479 -9.08 -23.99 0.50
C GLN A 479 -8.28 -25.01 -0.30
#